data_a9c236906a0b6100cff7cf779c05fc5d
#
_entry.id   a9c236906a0b6100cff7cf779c05fc5d
#
_cell.length_a   1.000
_cell.length_b   1.000
_cell.length_c   1.000
_cell.angle_alpha   90.00
_cell.angle_beta   90.00
_cell.angle_gamma   90.00
#
_symmetry.space_group_name_H-M   'P 1'
#
loop_
_entity.id
_entity.type
_entity.pdbx_description
1 polymer ?
#
loop_
_entity_poly.entity_id
_entity_poly.type
_entity_poly.pdbx_seq_one_letter_code
_entity_poly.pdbx_strand_id
1 'polypeptide(L)'
;MRYTNLGRTGLKISAIALGCGNFGGMGSMPALFGKVTTREEAFAIMDKAWLLGINYFDTANSYGGGLSESFIGEWLKQKGTSVRDQLILSTKVYNPVGDGPNDQGLSRQHILRQIDVSLRRLGVDHLDLYITHAPDPSTPLEETLHALDDLIHQGKVRYIGSANMPAWLLTKALWISDRFHLHRFEWVQNFYSLLDQTDDREMFPLCQDQHLGYTAFSPLAGGWLTGKYRAGEPFPAGSRMDLRPDYRTLVSEKTYPALEALHRYATERGVDMASLALAWVMSHPVVTAPLIGPRRPEHLDIVNSALEITLDEDERATIADFFKSGN
;
A
#
# COMPACT_ATOMS: atom_id res chain seq x y z
N MET A 1 19.05 -0.69 3.41
CA MET A 1 17.73 -0.05 3.47
C MET A 1 17.87 1.37 4.00
N ARG A 2 17.18 2.35 3.42
CA ARG A 2 17.07 3.73 3.93
C ARG A 2 15.78 3.85 4.75
N TYR A 3 15.76 4.77 5.74
CA TYR A 3 14.60 5.06 6.58
C TYR A 3 14.30 6.55 6.54
N THR A 4 13.00 6.90 6.50
CA THR A 4 12.53 8.29 6.44
C THR A 4 11.33 8.47 7.38
N ASN A 5 11.06 9.69 7.78
CA ASN A 5 9.88 9.99 8.58
C ASN A 5 8.60 9.86 7.75
N LEU A 6 7.55 9.31 8.36
CA LEU A 6 6.22 9.29 7.75
C LEU A 6 5.58 10.68 7.92
N GLY A 7 5.64 11.48 6.85
CA GLY A 7 5.20 12.86 6.90
C GLY A 7 5.90 13.67 7.99
N ARG A 8 5.14 14.45 8.74
CA ARG A 8 5.66 15.24 9.87
C ARG A 8 5.77 14.46 11.19
N THR A 9 5.43 13.17 11.19
CA THR A 9 5.56 12.34 12.39
C THR A 9 7.02 12.04 12.71
N GLY A 10 7.31 11.71 13.96
CA GLY A 10 8.64 11.19 14.35
C GLY A 10 8.87 9.73 13.97
N LEU A 11 7.87 9.06 13.35
CA LEU A 11 7.92 7.64 13.02
C LEU A 11 8.77 7.40 11.79
N LYS A 12 9.81 6.57 11.91
CA LYS A 12 10.69 6.20 10.80
C LYS A 12 10.27 4.89 10.17
N ILE A 13 9.94 4.94 8.87
CA ILE A 13 9.63 3.77 8.06
C ILE A 13 10.72 3.52 7.02
N SER A 14 10.85 2.26 6.60
CA SER A 14 11.72 1.88 5.49
C SER A 14 11.26 2.51 4.17
N ALA A 15 12.20 2.86 3.29
CA ALA A 15 11.94 3.47 1.98
C ALA A 15 11.11 2.59 1.03
N ILE A 16 10.87 1.34 1.39
CA ILE A 16 9.96 0.40 0.74
C ILE A 16 9.18 -0.31 1.86
N ALA A 17 7.87 -0.47 1.69
CA ALA A 17 6.99 -1.18 2.62
C ALA A 17 6.54 -2.54 2.05
N LEU A 18 6.26 -3.49 2.93
CA LEU A 18 5.70 -4.78 2.57
C LEU A 18 4.17 -4.71 2.56
N GLY A 19 3.55 -4.81 1.38
CA GLY A 19 2.11 -4.97 1.23
C GLY A 19 1.70 -6.44 1.38
N CYS A 20 0.92 -6.75 2.41
CA CYS A 20 0.49 -8.11 2.77
C CYS A 20 -0.85 -8.51 2.13
N GLY A 21 -1.34 -7.76 1.15
CA GLY A 21 -2.64 -8.00 0.50
C GLY A 21 -2.77 -9.32 -0.28
N ASN A 22 -1.68 -10.08 -0.43
CA ASN A 22 -1.70 -11.42 -1.06
C ASN A 22 -1.70 -12.56 -0.03
N PHE A 23 -1.52 -12.30 1.26
CA PHE A 23 -1.45 -13.33 2.29
C PHE A 23 -2.84 -13.93 2.56
N GLY A 24 -2.96 -15.25 2.37
CA GLY A 24 -4.21 -15.96 2.52
C GLY A 24 -5.29 -15.60 1.51
N GLY A 25 -4.95 -14.90 0.42
CA GLY A 25 -5.91 -14.49 -0.60
C GLY A 25 -5.33 -13.46 -1.56
N MET A 26 -6.19 -12.69 -2.23
CA MET A 26 -5.78 -11.56 -3.05
C MET A 26 -6.68 -10.37 -2.73
N GLY A 27 -6.20 -9.48 -1.84
CA GLY A 27 -6.99 -8.39 -1.30
C GLY A 27 -8.24 -8.92 -0.58
N SER A 28 -9.34 -8.21 -0.76
CA SER A 28 -10.63 -8.52 -0.13
C SER A 28 -11.57 -9.31 -1.05
N MET A 29 -11.05 -10.15 -1.97
CA MET A 29 -11.87 -10.96 -2.89
C MET A 29 -12.24 -12.31 -2.27
N PRO A 30 -13.51 -12.56 -1.90
CA PRO A 30 -13.94 -13.83 -1.27
C PRO A 30 -13.61 -15.05 -2.12
N ALA A 31 -13.73 -14.96 -3.45
CA ALA A 31 -13.44 -16.06 -4.37
C ALA A 31 -11.99 -16.56 -4.32
N LEU A 32 -11.06 -15.75 -3.81
CA LEU A 32 -9.62 -16.05 -3.73
C LEU A 32 -9.13 -16.29 -2.29
N PHE A 33 -10.00 -16.26 -1.29
CA PHE A 33 -9.61 -16.53 0.09
C PHE A 33 -9.06 -17.96 0.24
N GLY A 34 -7.92 -18.08 0.90
CA GLY A 34 -7.21 -19.35 1.09
C GLY A 34 -6.49 -19.92 -0.15
N LYS A 35 -6.49 -19.20 -1.30
CA LYS A 35 -6.06 -19.79 -2.58
C LYS A 35 -4.79 -19.19 -3.20
N VAL A 36 -4.16 -18.18 -2.61
CA VAL A 36 -3.06 -17.47 -3.30
C VAL A 36 -1.73 -17.70 -2.60
N THR A 37 -1.48 -17.04 -1.48
CA THR A 37 -0.24 -17.21 -0.72
C THR A 37 -0.55 -17.98 0.55
N THR A 38 0.10 -19.12 0.71
CA THR A 38 -0.05 -19.96 1.91
C THR A 38 0.58 -19.28 3.12
N ARG A 39 0.35 -19.83 4.30
CA ARG A 39 0.95 -19.37 5.55
C ARG A 39 2.49 -19.48 5.50
N GLU A 40 3.01 -20.59 5.02
CA GLU A 40 4.44 -20.87 4.92
C GLU A 40 5.13 -19.91 3.94
N GLU A 41 4.50 -19.65 2.79
CA GLU A 41 4.98 -18.67 1.81
C GLU A 41 4.95 -17.24 2.39
N ALA A 42 3.89 -16.88 3.11
CA ALA A 42 3.80 -15.59 3.78
C ALA A 42 4.92 -15.40 4.81
N PHE A 43 5.24 -16.44 5.58
CA PHE A 43 6.34 -16.43 6.56
C PHE A 43 7.69 -16.24 5.87
N ALA A 44 7.96 -16.97 4.79
CA ALA A 44 9.19 -16.82 4.03
C ALA A 44 9.33 -15.41 3.40
N ILE A 45 8.23 -14.83 2.95
CA ILE A 45 8.19 -13.44 2.44
C ILE A 45 8.50 -12.45 3.58
N MET A 46 7.86 -12.57 4.74
CA MET A 46 8.08 -11.68 5.88
C MET A 46 9.51 -11.80 6.42
N ASP A 47 10.05 -13.02 6.49
CA ASP A 47 11.45 -13.25 6.87
C ASP A 47 12.42 -12.55 5.93
N LYS A 48 12.23 -12.71 4.63
CA LYS A 48 13.07 -12.04 3.63
C LYS A 48 12.92 -10.53 3.66
N ALA A 49 11.70 -10.01 3.80
CA ALA A 49 11.46 -8.58 3.93
C ALA A 49 12.16 -8.00 5.16
N TRP A 50 12.08 -8.68 6.30
CA TRP A 50 12.75 -8.29 7.53
C TRP A 50 14.28 -8.30 7.38
N LEU A 51 14.85 -9.33 6.76
CA LEU A 51 16.29 -9.41 6.46
C LEU A 51 16.77 -8.30 5.52
N LEU A 52 15.94 -7.83 4.60
CA LEU A 52 16.21 -6.68 3.73
C LEU A 52 16.11 -5.33 4.48
N GLY A 53 15.69 -5.33 5.74
CA GLY A 53 15.50 -4.15 6.56
C GLY A 53 14.16 -3.42 6.32
N ILE A 54 13.17 -4.09 5.72
CA ILE A 54 11.81 -3.54 5.61
C ILE A 54 11.17 -3.62 7.00
N ASN A 55 10.89 -2.47 7.60
CA ASN A 55 10.28 -2.39 8.92
C ASN A 55 8.80 -1.97 8.89
N TYR A 56 8.22 -1.74 7.71
CA TYR A 56 6.81 -1.37 7.59
C TYR A 56 6.03 -2.47 6.85
N PHE A 57 5.10 -3.12 7.57
CA PHE A 57 4.19 -4.14 7.03
C PHE A 57 2.77 -3.60 7.03
N ASP A 58 2.13 -3.64 5.86
CA ASP A 58 0.80 -3.09 5.60
C ASP A 58 -0.20 -4.20 5.26
N THR A 59 -1.27 -4.30 6.04
CA THR A 59 -2.36 -5.25 5.83
C THR A 59 -3.74 -4.57 5.86
N ALA A 60 -4.81 -5.33 5.95
CA ALA A 60 -6.19 -4.88 6.18
C ALA A 60 -7.02 -5.98 6.84
N ASN A 61 -8.05 -5.60 7.60
CA ASN A 61 -8.97 -6.52 8.28
C ASN A 61 -9.70 -7.49 7.33
N SER A 62 -9.85 -7.09 6.07
CA SER A 62 -10.56 -7.82 5.01
C SER A 62 -9.64 -8.66 4.11
N TYR A 63 -8.30 -8.48 4.16
CA TYR A 63 -7.39 -9.22 3.30
C TYR A 63 -7.37 -10.71 3.62
N GLY A 64 -7.64 -11.52 2.58
CA GLY A 64 -7.76 -12.97 2.74
C GLY A 64 -8.90 -13.38 3.70
N GLY A 65 -9.91 -12.52 3.92
CA GLY A 65 -10.93 -12.76 4.94
C GLY A 65 -10.42 -12.68 6.38
N GLY A 66 -9.31 -11.97 6.60
CA GLY A 66 -8.63 -11.83 7.88
C GLY A 66 -7.41 -12.75 8.05
N LEU A 67 -7.14 -13.64 7.08
CA LEU A 67 -5.97 -14.52 7.10
C LEU A 67 -4.66 -13.73 7.06
N SER A 68 -4.62 -12.59 6.35
CA SER A 68 -3.42 -11.76 6.29
C SER A 68 -3.01 -11.26 7.67
N GLU A 69 -3.94 -10.73 8.47
CA GLU A 69 -3.68 -10.32 9.85
C GLU A 69 -3.27 -11.51 10.73
N SER A 70 -3.95 -12.65 10.58
CA SER A 70 -3.64 -13.87 11.35
C SER A 70 -2.24 -14.40 11.06
N PHE A 71 -1.81 -14.45 9.80
CA PHE A 71 -0.47 -14.90 9.43
C PHE A 71 0.62 -13.96 9.97
N ILE A 72 0.39 -12.65 9.93
CA ILE A 72 1.31 -11.67 10.53
C ILE A 72 1.40 -11.88 12.05
N GLY A 73 0.26 -12.06 12.73
CA GLY A 73 0.22 -12.30 14.18
C GLY A 73 0.95 -13.59 14.59
N GLU A 74 0.76 -14.68 13.85
CA GLU A 74 1.47 -15.93 14.08
C GLU A 74 2.98 -15.78 13.83
N TRP A 75 3.38 -15.06 12.79
CA TRP A 75 4.77 -14.76 12.51
C TRP A 75 5.41 -13.92 13.62
N LEU A 76 4.74 -12.85 14.09
CA LEU A 76 5.19 -12.02 15.20
C LEU A 76 5.36 -12.84 16.48
N LYS A 77 4.42 -13.76 16.76
CA LYS A 77 4.53 -14.67 17.92
C LYS A 77 5.78 -15.53 17.87
N GLN A 78 6.20 -15.97 16.67
CA GLN A 78 7.45 -16.76 16.50
C GLN A 78 8.70 -15.89 16.62
N LYS A 79 8.66 -14.65 16.14
CA LYS A 79 9.81 -13.72 16.14
C LYS A 79 10.04 -13.06 17.50
N GLY A 80 9.02 -12.93 18.30
CA GLY A 80 9.09 -12.36 19.65
C GLY A 80 9.00 -10.84 19.70
N THR A 81 9.04 -10.30 20.91
CA THR A 81 8.79 -8.88 21.18
C THR A 81 9.80 -7.95 20.55
N SER A 82 11.08 -8.35 20.47
CA SER A 82 12.12 -7.50 19.89
C SER A 82 11.89 -7.16 18.41
N VAL A 83 11.23 -8.04 17.66
CA VAL A 83 10.82 -7.77 16.28
C VAL A 83 9.58 -6.89 16.26
N ARG A 84 8.59 -7.17 17.13
CA ARG A 84 7.37 -6.34 17.24
C ARG A 84 7.70 -4.88 17.58
N ASP A 85 8.64 -4.65 18.49
CA ASP A 85 9.05 -3.31 18.94
C ASP A 85 9.72 -2.46 17.84
N GLN A 86 10.25 -3.11 16.82
CA GLN A 86 10.91 -2.45 15.68
C GLN A 86 10.05 -2.41 14.41
N LEU A 87 8.99 -3.23 14.36
CA LEU A 87 8.11 -3.31 13.22
C LEU A 87 7.03 -2.22 13.30
N ILE A 88 6.86 -1.49 12.23
CA ILE A 88 5.72 -0.60 12.02
C ILE A 88 4.60 -1.39 11.35
N LEU A 89 3.50 -1.54 12.06
CA LEU A 89 2.38 -2.37 11.64
C LEU A 89 1.16 -1.52 11.34
N SER A 90 0.65 -1.64 10.10
CA SER A 90 -0.62 -1.02 9.73
C SER A 90 -1.68 -2.04 9.36
N THR A 91 -2.93 -1.72 9.68
CA THR A 91 -4.10 -2.39 9.11
C THR A 91 -5.17 -1.36 8.72
N LYS A 92 -6.19 -1.82 7.99
CA LYS A 92 -7.21 -0.93 7.41
C LYS A 92 -8.61 -1.42 7.76
N VAL A 93 -9.57 -0.47 7.75
CA VAL A 93 -11.00 -0.69 7.93
C VAL A 93 -11.79 -0.02 6.82
N TYR A 94 -12.83 -0.63 6.33
CA TYR A 94 -13.86 -0.17 5.40
C TYR A 94 -14.53 -1.34 4.67
N ASN A 95 -13.74 -2.21 4.01
CA ASN A 95 -14.25 -3.26 3.14
C ASN A 95 -15.13 -4.26 3.91
N PRO A 96 -16.09 -4.92 3.24
CA PRO A 96 -16.94 -5.93 3.87
C PRO A 96 -16.13 -7.03 4.54
N VAL A 97 -16.53 -7.39 5.76
CA VAL A 97 -15.96 -8.49 6.56
C VAL A 97 -17.02 -9.52 6.95
N GLY A 98 -18.23 -9.35 6.46
CA GLY A 98 -19.40 -10.21 6.63
C GLY A 98 -20.56 -9.71 5.77
N ASP A 99 -21.72 -10.37 5.91
CA ASP A 99 -22.92 -10.09 5.10
C ASP A 99 -23.94 -9.18 5.82
N GLY A 100 -23.64 -8.76 7.04
CA GLY A 100 -24.51 -7.89 7.83
C GLY A 100 -24.46 -6.43 7.36
N PRO A 101 -25.53 -5.65 7.60
CA PRO A 101 -25.63 -4.25 7.15
C PRO A 101 -24.58 -3.33 7.79
N ASN A 102 -23.99 -3.73 8.92
CA ASN A 102 -22.95 -3.00 9.65
C ASN A 102 -21.58 -3.70 9.57
N ASP A 103 -21.35 -4.58 8.60
CA ASP A 103 -20.12 -5.31 8.43
C ASP A 103 -19.16 -4.65 7.42
N GLN A 104 -19.41 -3.38 7.08
CA GLN A 104 -18.60 -2.55 6.20
C GLN A 104 -18.72 -1.07 6.56
N GLY A 105 -17.87 -0.24 5.95
CA GLY A 105 -17.92 1.22 6.03
C GLY A 105 -17.07 1.79 7.15
N LEU A 106 -17.30 3.07 7.46
CA LEU A 106 -16.53 3.85 8.41
C LEU A 106 -17.39 4.42 9.56
N SER A 107 -18.56 3.79 9.82
CA SER A 107 -19.34 4.16 10.99
C SER A 107 -18.54 3.93 12.28
N ARG A 108 -18.80 4.75 13.28
CA ARG A 108 -18.19 4.61 14.61
C ARG A 108 -18.28 3.17 15.15
N GLN A 109 -19.47 2.56 15.01
CA GLN A 109 -19.70 1.19 15.47
C GLN A 109 -18.76 0.20 14.76
N HIS A 110 -18.63 0.30 13.44
CA HIS A 110 -17.79 -0.62 12.66
C HIS A 110 -16.30 -0.42 12.99
N ILE A 111 -15.83 0.82 13.04
CA ILE A 111 -14.43 1.14 13.38
C ILE A 111 -14.04 0.57 14.74
N LEU A 112 -14.83 0.86 15.79
CA LEU A 112 -14.53 0.41 17.15
C LEU A 112 -14.60 -1.12 17.31
N ARG A 113 -15.48 -1.79 16.57
CA ARG A 113 -15.54 -3.24 16.55
C ARG A 113 -14.36 -3.85 15.81
N GLN A 114 -13.98 -3.30 14.68
CA GLN A 114 -12.96 -3.89 13.81
C GLN A 114 -11.54 -3.73 14.35
N ILE A 115 -11.23 -2.65 15.05
CA ILE A 115 -9.92 -2.52 15.70
C ILE A 115 -9.67 -3.66 16.68
N ASP A 116 -10.66 -4.05 17.49
CA ASP A 116 -10.53 -5.14 18.45
C ASP A 116 -10.37 -6.50 17.78
N VAL A 117 -11.00 -6.70 16.61
CA VAL A 117 -10.81 -7.91 15.81
C VAL A 117 -9.39 -7.96 15.26
N SER A 118 -8.91 -6.85 14.68
CA SER A 118 -7.56 -6.73 14.11
C SER A 118 -6.47 -6.96 15.16
N LEU A 119 -6.57 -6.31 16.32
CA LEU A 119 -5.62 -6.48 17.43
C LEU A 119 -5.53 -7.96 17.89
N ARG A 120 -6.68 -8.64 18.01
CA ARG A 120 -6.70 -10.07 18.38
C ARG A 120 -6.05 -10.95 17.32
N ARG A 121 -6.33 -10.74 16.00
CA ARG A 121 -5.72 -11.52 14.91
C ARG A 121 -4.22 -11.32 14.83
N LEU A 122 -3.78 -10.08 14.98
CA LEU A 122 -2.36 -9.69 14.96
C LEU A 122 -1.62 -10.08 16.25
N GLY A 123 -2.36 -10.35 17.34
CA GLY A 123 -1.76 -10.70 18.64
C GLY A 123 -0.98 -9.55 19.27
N VAL A 124 -1.44 -8.32 19.09
CA VAL A 124 -0.81 -7.09 19.59
C VAL A 124 -1.80 -6.24 20.38
N ASP A 125 -1.31 -5.39 21.26
CA ASP A 125 -2.10 -4.48 22.07
C ASP A 125 -2.39 -3.14 21.40
N HIS A 126 -1.59 -2.75 20.41
CA HIS A 126 -1.77 -1.53 19.64
C HIS A 126 -1.27 -1.68 18.18
N LEU A 127 -1.78 -0.80 17.34
CA LEU A 127 -1.29 -0.58 15.98
C LEU A 127 -0.44 0.69 15.93
N ASP A 128 0.63 0.65 15.14
CA ASP A 128 1.38 1.86 14.83
C ASP A 128 0.57 2.78 13.91
N LEU A 129 -0.10 2.20 12.93
CA LEU A 129 -0.83 2.90 11.88
C LEU A 129 -2.21 2.26 11.64
N TYR A 130 -3.30 3.08 11.63
CA TYR A 130 -4.64 2.61 11.27
C TYR A 130 -5.21 3.45 10.14
N ILE A 131 -5.75 2.79 9.10
CA ILE A 131 -6.06 3.41 7.81
C ILE A 131 -7.53 3.24 7.47
N THR A 132 -8.21 4.31 7.07
CA THR A 132 -9.48 4.19 6.35
C THR A 132 -9.18 3.70 4.93
N HIS A 133 -9.70 2.50 4.55
CA HIS A 133 -9.33 1.84 3.29
C HIS A 133 -9.86 2.54 2.05
N ALA A 134 -10.98 3.23 2.18
CA ALA A 134 -11.60 4.09 1.17
C ALA A 134 -12.52 5.12 1.85
N PRO A 135 -12.91 6.19 1.15
CA PRO A 135 -13.96 7.09 1.62
C PRO A 135 -15.30 6.36 1.80
N ASP A 136 -16.06 6.74 2.83
CA ASP A 136 -17.42 6.26 3.04
C ASP A 136 -18.43 7.38 2.82
N PRO A 137 -19.13 7.41 1.68
CA PRO A 137 -20.12 8.44 1.40
C PRO A 137 -21.40 8.31 2.26
N SER A 138 -21.59 7.17 2.92
CA SER A 138 -22.77 6.89 3.75
C SER A 138 -22.59 7.33 5.22
N THR A 139 -21.35 7.61 5.63
CA THR A 139 -21.01 8.03 7.00
C THR A 139 -20.49 9.46 7.01
N PRO A 140 -21.00 10.34 7.88
CA PRO A 140 -20.41 11.67 8.06
C PRO A 140 -18.93 11.56 8.42
N LEU A 141 -18.09 12.35 7.73
CA LEU A 141 -16.63 12.32 7.95
C LEU A 141 -16.25 12.69 9.39
N GLU A 142 -17.05 13.56 10.01
CA GLU A 142 -16.92 13.94 11.41
C GLU A 142 -17.07 12.73 12.36
N GLU A 143 -18.04 11.84 12.11
CA GLU A 143 -18.24 10.62 12.89
C GLU A 143 -17.02 9.69 12.80
N THR A 144 -16.53 9.50 11.58
CA THR A 144 -15.33 8.69 11.31
C THR A 144 -14.10 9.24 12.05
N LEU A 145 -13.86 10.57 11.95
CA LEU A 145 -12.69 11.19 12.58
C LEU A 145 -12.77 11.14 14.11
N HIS A 146 -13.93 11.37 14.71
CA HIS A 146 -14.12 11.20 16.15
C HIS A 146 -13.89 9.76 16.61
N ALA A 147 -14.35 8.77 15.83
CA ALA A 147 -14.11 7.36 16.17
C ALA A 147 -12.62 7.00 16.13
N LEU A 148 -11.88 7.49 15.15
CA LEU A 148 -10.44 7.29 15.02
C LEU A 148 -9.65 8.01 16.13
N ASP A 149 -10.06 9.23 16.49
CA ASP A 149 -9.49 10.01 17.59
C ASP A 149 -9.64 9.29 18.94
N ASP A 150 -10.81 8.71 19.22
CA ASP A 150 -11.02 7.90 20.40
C ASP A 150 -10.08 6.71 20.49
N LEU A 151 -9.74 6.06 19.36
CA LEU A 151 -8.80 4.94 19.34
C LEU A 151 -7.37 5.36 19.69
N ILE A 152 -6.97 6.58 19.30
CA ILE A 152 -5.69 7.14 19.70
C ILE A 152 -5.68 7.43 21.20
N HIS A 153 -6.72 8.06 21.74
CA HIS A 153 -6.86 8.32 23.17
C HIS A 153 -6.91 7.04 24.01
N GLN A 154 -7.50 5.95 23.49
CA GLN A 154 -7.48 4.63 24.11
C GLN A 154 -6.10 3.94 24.04
N GLY A 155 -5.14 4.50 23.30
CA GLY A 155 -3.82 3.90 23.09
C GLY A 155 -3.81 2.68 22.16
N LYS A 156 -4.92 2.37 21.50
CA LYS A 156 -5.03 1.25 20.54
C LYS A 156 -4.36 1.55 19.20
N VAL A 157 -4.22 2.82 18.85
CA VAL A 157 -3.63 3.31 17.59
C VAL A 157 -2.67 4.45 17.90
N ARG A 158 -1.52 4.49 17.21
CA ARG A 158 -0.55 5.59 17.36
C ARG A 158 -0.81 6.72 16.38
N TYR A 159 -1.02 6.41 15.09
CA TYR A 159 -1.31 7.39 14.05
C TYR A 159 -2.40 6.87 13.13
N ILE A 160 -3.15 7.80 12.54
CA ILE A 160 -4.22 7.50 11.57
C ILE A 160 -3.88 8.04 10.19
N GLY A 161 -4.34 7.34 9.16
CA GLY A 161 -4.18 7.72 7.76
C GLY A 161 -5.38 7.33 6.93
N SER A 162 -5.35 7.70 5.66
CA SER A 162 -6.42 7.38 4.71
C SER A 162 -5.87 6.69 3.45
N ALA A 163 -6.69 5.89 2.77
CA ALA A 163 -6.37 5.32 1.48
C ALA A 163 -7.46 5.61 0.45
N ASN A 164 -7.09 5.63 -0.83
CA ASN A 164 -8.00 5.91 -1.94
C ASN A 164 -8.77 7.24 -1.76
N MET A 165 -8.14 8.20 -1.11
CA MET A 165 -8.75 9.47 -0.73
C MET A 165 -8.45 10.53 -1.78
N PRO A 166 -9.47 11.20 -2.37
CA PRO A 166 -9.22 12.35 -3.25
C PRO A 166 -8.74 13.56 -2.44
N ALA A 167 -7.92 14.42 -3.04
CA ALA A 167 -7.28 15.55 -2.37
C ALA A 167 -8.28 16.50 -1.68
N TRP A 168 -9.40 16.83 -2.36
CA TRP A 168 -10.43 17.70 -1.78
C TRP A 168 -11.06 17.13 -0.50
N LEU A 169 -11.26 15.79 -0.45
CA LEU A 169 -11.86 15.14 0.72
C LEU A 169 -10.86 15.02 1.87
N LEU A 170 -9.58 14.76 1.54
CA LEU A 170 -8.50 14.78 2.54
C LEU A 170 -8.34 16.18 3.13
N THR A 171 -8.38 17.23 2.31
CA THR A 171 -8.38 18.63 2.78
C THR A 171 -9.54 18.90 3.73
N LYS A 172 -10.75 18.43 3.38
CA LYS A 172 -11.91 18.53 4.27
C LYS A 172 -11.71 17.79 5.59
N ALA A 173 -11.11 16.60 5.55
CA ALA A 173 -10.80 15.84 6.77
C ALA A 173 -9.81 16.57 7.68
N LEU A 174 -8.75 17.16 7.10
CA LEU A 174 -7.78 17.97 7.84
C LEU A 174 -8.44 19.21 8.48
N TRP A 175 -9.30 19.90 7.73
CA TRP A 175 -10.06 21.05 8.25
C TRP A 175 -11.00 20.66 9.39
N ILE A 176 -11.70 19.51 9.30
CA ILE A 176 -12.56 18.99 10.36
C ILE A 176 -11.73 18.68 11.61
N SER A 177 -10.59 18.01 11.44
CA SER A 177 -9.70 17.68 12.56
C SER A 177 -9.20 18.94 13.27
N ASP A 178 -8.78 19.97 12.52
CA ASP A 178 -8.36 21.26 13.09
C ASP A 178 -9.51 21.93 13.85
N ARG A 179 -10.71 22.03 13.24
CA ARG A 179 -11.89 22.65 13.81
C ARG A 179 -12.33 22.03 15.14
N PHE A 180 -12.24 20.71 15.25
CA PHE A 180 -12.69 19.96 16.42
C PHE A 180 -11.54 19.52 17.35
N HIS A 181 -10.31 19.97 17.07
CA HIS A 181 -9.10 19.60 17.81
C HIS A 181 -8.87 18.09 17.92
N LEU A 182 -9.13 17.37 16.84
CA LEU A 182 -8.92 15.94 16.73
C LEU A 182 -7.52 15.62 16.16
N HIS A 183 -7.02 14.43 16.42
CA HIS A 183 -5.88 13.90 15.67
C HIS A 183 -6.23 13.86 14.20
N ARG A 184 -5.28 14.25 13.34
CA ARG A 184 -5.49 14.33 11.90
C ARG A 184 -4.92 13.11 11.19
N PHE A 185 -5.32 12.90 9.95
CA PHE A 185 -4.58 12.00 9.07
C PHE A 185 -3.16 12.53 8.86
N GLU A 186 -2.15 11.70 9.16
CA GLU A 186 -0.73 12.07 9.02
C GLU A 186 -0.13 11.59 7.70
N TRP A 187 -0.84 10.70 6.98
CA TRP A 187 -0.44 10.29 5.64
C TRP A 187 -1.63 9.78 4.83
N VAL A 188 -1.39 9.64 3.52
CA VAL A 188 -2.32 9.04 2.57
C VAL A 188 -1.65 7.88 1.84
N GLN A 189 -2.44 6.86 1.52
CA GLN A 189 -2.03 5.69 0.74
C GLN A 189 -2.91 5.59 -0.52
N ASN A 190 -2.39 6.01 -1.68
CA ASN A 190 -3.11 5.95 -2.94
C ASN A 190 -2.39 5.08 -3.97
N PHE A 191 -3.11 4.73 -5.04
CA PHE A 191 -2.52 4.10 -6.22
C PHE A 191 -1.58 5.09 -6.92
N TYR A 192 -0.33 4.68 -7.15
CA TYR A 192 0.61 5.50 -7.89
C TYR A 192 1.66 4.64 -8.58
N SER A 193 1.81 4.82 -9.89
CA SER A 193 2.77 4.11 -10.74
C SER A 193 2.97 4.85 -12.06
N LEU A 194 3.88 4.38 -12.91
CA LEU A 194 4.02 4.90 -14.29
C LEU A 194 2.73 4.84 -15.12
N LEU A 195 1.79 3.94 -14.79
CA LEU A 195 0.49 3.83 -15.47
C LEU A 195 -0.60 4.73 -14.90
N ASP A 196 -0.38 5.33 -13.74
CA ASP A 196 -1.31 6.27 -13.12
C ASP A 196 -0.53 7.30 -12.31
N GLN A 197 -0.48 8.51 -12.81
CA GLN A 197 0.21 9.67 -12.24
C GLN A 197 -0.81 10.76 -11.85
N THR A 198 -2.06 10.38 -11.60
CA THR A 198 -3.16 11.33 -11.34
C THR A 198 -2.89 12.18 -10.09
N ASP A 199 -2.26 11.60 -9.07
CA ASP A 199 -1.97 12.27 -7.79
C ASP A 199 -0.91 13.40 -7.92
N ASP A 200 -0.16 13.47 -9.02
CA ASP A 200 0.78 14.57 -9.28
C ASP A 200 0.09 15.95 -9.29
N ARG A 201 -1.19 16.00 -9.66
CA ARG A 201 -1.89 17.27 -9.91
C ARG A 201 -2.39 17.96 -8.63
N GLU A 202 -2.96 17.20 -7.70
CA GLU A 202 -3.60 17.78 -6.51
C GLU A 202 -3.10 17.12 -5.21
N MET A 203 -2.96 15.81 -5.18
CA MET A 203 -2.60 15.09 -3.97
C MET A 203 -1.16 15.38 -3.53
N PHE A 204 -0.20 15.38 -4.45
CA PHE A 204 1.18 15.68 -4.10
C PHE A 204 1.40 17.13 -3.64
N PRO A 205 0.83 18.16 -4.31
CA PRO A 205 0.83 19.52 -3.75
C PRO A 205 0.22 19.61 -2.35
N LEU A 206 -0.90 18.92 -2.11
CA LEU A 206 -1.51 18.85 -0.78
C LEU A 206 -0.59 18.20 0.25
N CYS A 207 0.05 17.09 -0.11
CA CYS A 207 1.00 16.41 0.79
C CYS A 207 2.19 17.30 1.13
N GLN A 208 2.72 18.05 0.18
CA GLN A 208 3.81 19.01 0.41
C GLN A 208 3.38 20.14 1.33
N ASP A 209 2.25 20.80 1.04
CA ASP A 209 1.72 21.92 1.83
C ASP A 209 1.42 21.51 3.28
N GLN A 210 0.80 20.34 3.46
CA GLN A 210 0.36 19.84 4.77
C GLN A 210 1.39 18.93 5.47
N HIS A 211 2.56 18.70 4.86
CA HIS A 211 3.59 17.80 5.35
C HIS A 211 3.07 16.39 5.65
N LEU A 212 2.20 15.87 4.78
CA LEU A 212 1.67 14.50 4.88
C LEU A 212 2.66 13.49 4.32
N GLY A 213 2.73 12.32 4.94
CA GLY A 213 3.36 11.17 4.31
C GLY A 213 2.53 10.68 3.11
N TYR A 214 3.20 10.11 2.11
CA TYR A 214 2.54 9.47 0.98
C TYR A 214 3.10 8.07 0.77
N THR A 215 2.24 7.06 0.81
CA THR A 215 2.62 5.69 0.50
C THR A 215 1.92 5.24 -0.78
N ALA A 216 2.71 4.81 -1.78
CA ALA A 216 2.20 4.40 -3.09
C ALA A 216 1.87 2.90 -3.09
N PHE A 217 0.60 2.51 -3.18
CA PHE A 217 0.29 1.10 -3.41
C PHE A 217 0.29 0.75 -4.90
N SER A 218 0.53 -0.53 -5.21
CA SER A 218 0.65 -1.06 -6.57
C SER A 218 1.69 -0.32 -7.47
N PRO A 219 2.91 -0.05 -6.99
CA PRO A 219 3.93 0.69 -7.76
C PRO A 219 4.33 -0.01 -9.06
N LEU A 220 4.08 -1.31 -9.17
CA LEU A 220 4.28 -2.11 -10.38
C LEU A 220 2.99 -2.40 -11.15
N ALA A 221 1.90 -1.66 -10.85
CA ALA A 221 0.61 -1.76 -11.55
C ALA A 221 0.10 -3.21 -11.71
N GLY A 222 0.11 -4.01 -10.62
CA GLY A 222 -0.32 -5.40 -10.67
C GLY A 222 0.62 -6.32 -11.47
N GLY A 223 1.82 -5.87 -11.78
CA GLY A 223 2.85 -6.57 -12.53
C GLY A 223 2.95 -6.19 -14.00
N TRP A 224 2.18 -5.21 -14.49
CA TRP A 224 2.36 -4.66 -15.82
C TRP A 224 3.79 -4.12 -16.05
N LEU A 225 4.34 -3.47 -15.06
CA LEU A 225 5.67 -2.85 -15.09
C LEU A 225 6.82 -3.82 -14.77
N THR A 226 6.61 -5.14 -14.95
CA THR A 226 7.63 -6.16 -14.68
C THR A 226 8.17 -6.83 -15.96
N GLY A 227 7.65 -6.45 -17.15
CA GLY A 227 8.06 -7.02 -18.43
C GLY A 227 7.50 -8.41 -18.77
N LYS A 228 6.66 -9.00 -17.90
CA LYS A 228 6.11 -10.36 -18.11
C LYS A 228 4.85 -10.40 -18.97
N TYR A 229 4.21 -9.27 -19.23
CA TYR A 229 3.01 -9.18 -20.08
C TYR A 229 3.35 -8.50 -21.40
N ARG A 230 3.02 -9.15 -22.53
CA ARG A 230 3.32 -8.68 -23.87
C ARG A 230 2.08 -8.62 -24.75
N ALA A 231 2.11 -7.73 -25.74
CA ALA A 231 1.02 -7.62 -26.69
C ALA A 231 0.81 -8.94 -27.45
N GLY A 232 -0.44 -9.36 -27.59
CA GLY A 232 -0.79 -10.58 -28.34
C GLY A 232 -0.48 -11.90 -27.64
N GLU A 233 0.17 -11.88 -26.46
CA GLU A 233 0.44 -13.09 -25.68
C GLU A 233 -0.64 -13.35 -24.60
N PRO A 234 -0.98 -14.61 -24.32
CA PRO A 234 -1.88 -14.93 -23.21
C PRO A 234 -1.25 -14.57 -21.87
N PHE A 235 -2.07 -14.19 -20.90
CA PHE A 235 -1.60 -13.92 -19.56
C PHE A 235 -1.11 -15.23 -18.88
N PRO A 236 0.09 -15.24 -18.29
CA PRO A 236 0.59 -16.43 -17.60
C PRO A 236 -0.38 -16.92 -16.53
N ALA A 237 -0.62 -18.23 -16.49
CA ALA A 237 -1.51 -18.86 -15.52
C ALA A 237 -1.12 -18.51 -14.08
N GLY A 238 -2.11 -18.20 -13.24
CA GLY A 238 -1.90 -17.76 -11.87
C GLY A 238 -1.31 -16.36 -11.73
N SER A 239 -1.10 -15.61 -12.83
CA SER A 239 -0.65 -14.22 -12.75
C SER A 239 -1.77 -13.30 -12.21
N ARG A 240 -1.42 -12.04 -11.86
CA ARG A 240 -2.43 -11.08 -11.42
C ARG A 240 -3.51 -10.86 -12.49
N MET A 241 -3.13 -10.77 -13.75
CA MET A 241 -4.05 -10.57 -14.88
C MET A 241 -4.95 -11.77 -15.14
N ASP A 242 -4.50 -12.97 -14.80
CA ASP A 242 -5.31 -14.18 -14.87
C ASP A 242 -6.34 -14.24 -13.73
N LEU A 243 -5.92 -13.98 -12.50
CA LEU A 243 -6.74 -14.05 -11.30
C LEU A 243 -7.63 -12.81 -11.06
N ARG A 244 -7.23 -11.65 -11.59
CA ARG A 244 -7.86 -10.34 -11.40
C ARG A 244 -8.03 -9.63 -12.73
N PRO A 245 -9.05 -10.00 -13.54
CA PRO A 245 -9.30 -9.37 -14.84
C PRO A 245 -9.53 -7.86 -14.80
N ASP A 246 -9.99 -7.34 -13.65
CA ASP A 246 -10.15 -5.90 -13.41
C ASP A 246 -8.85 -5.11 -13.56
N TYR A 247 -7.70 -5.70 -13.24
CA TYR A 247 -6.39 -5.05 -13.46
C TYR A 247 -5.99 -4.94 -14.94
N ARG A 248 -6.69 -5.63 -15.84
CA ARG A 248 -6.44 -5.52 -17.28
C ARG A 248 -6.84 -4.14 -17.83
N THR A 249 -7.78 -3.48 -17.18
CA THR A 249 -8.25 -2.14 -17.57
C THR A 249 -7.21 -1.03 -17.37
N LEU A 250 -6.14 -1.30 -16.62
CA LEU A 250 -5.01 -0.37 -16.47
C LEU A 250 -4.20 -0.18 -17.75
N VAL A 251 -4.34 -1.09 -18.72
CA VAL A 251 -3.57 -1.11 -19.96
C VAL A 251 -4.51 -1.27 -21.14
N SER A 252 -4.31 -0.44 -22.16
CA SER A 252 -4.92 -0.54 -23.48
C SER A 252 -3.88 -0.95 -24.51
N GLU A 253 -4.31 -1.22 -25.75
CA GLU A 253 -3.37 -1.48 -26.85
C GLU A 253 -2.36 -0.32 -27.05
N LYS A 254 -2.77 0.91 -26.78
CA LYS A 254 -1.91 2.09 -26.85
C LYS A 254 -0.82 2.14 -25.76
N THR A 255 -0.96 1.39 -24.70
CA THR A 255 0.00 1.36 -23.58
C THR A 255 1.17 0.41 -23.86
N TYR A 256 0.99 -0.62 -24.69
CA TYR A 256 2.07 -1.58 -24.98
C TYR A 256 3.35 -0.95 -25.55
N PRO A 257 3.31 0.04 -26.47
CA PRO A 257 4.52 0.73 -26.91
C PRO A 257 5.28 1.41 -25.78
N ALA A 258 4.58 1.97 -24.77
CA ALA A 258 5.21 2.57 -23.60
C ALA A 258 5.89 1.52 -22.71
N LEU A 259 5.25 0.35 -22.51
CA LEU A 259 5.85 -0.77 -21.79
C LEU A 259 7.12 -1.30 -22.48
N GLU A 260 7.10 -1.40 -23.82
CA GLU A 260 8.27 -1.78 -24.62
C GLU A 260 9.39 -0.72 -24.57
N ALA A 261 9.05 0.57 -24.57
CA ALA A 261 10.01 1.66 -24.40
C ALA A 261 10.69 1.58 -23.02
N LEU A 262 9.91 1.37 -21.94
CA LEU A 262 10.44 1.20 -20.60
C LEU A 262 11.34 -0.04 -20.49
N HIS A 263 10.94 -1.15 -21.11
CA HIS A 263 11.74 -2.37 -21.11
C HIS A 263 13.09 -2.18 -21.82
N ARG A 264 13.07 -1.53 -22.99
CA ARG A 264 14.29 -1.20 -23.74
C ARG A 264 15.21 -0.28 -22.94
N TYR A 265 14.66 0.79 -22.37
CA TYR A 265 15.41 1.73 -21.55
C TYR A 265 16.05 1.06 -20.33
N ALA A 266 15.33 0.18 -19.64
CA ALA A 266 15.87 -0.60 -18.52
C ALA A 266 17.02 -1.52 -18.97
N THR A 267 16.87 -2.19 -20.13
CA THR A 267 17.89 -3.06 -20.73
C THR A 267 19.15 -2.29 -21.09
N GLU A 268 19.03 -1.13 -21.73
CA GLU A 268 20.15 -0.24 -22.09
C GLU A 268 20.90 0.26 -20.86
N ARG A 269 20.18 0.46 -19.75
CA ARG A 269 20.74 0.86 -18.47
C ARG A 269 21.34 -0.33 -17.66
N GLY A 270 21.14 -1.55 -18.11
CA GLY A 270 21.63 -2.76 -17.42
C GLY A 270 20.87 -3.11 -16.15
N VAL A 271 19.60 -2.69 -16.03
CA VAL A 271 18.73 -2.99 -14.87
C VAL A 271 17.46 -3.68 -15.33
N ASP A 272 16.77 -4.37 -14.42
CA ASP A 272 15.48 -4.96 -14.73
C ASP A 272 14.36 -3.88 -14.69
N MET A 273 13.32 -4.10 -15.52
CA MET A 273 12.21 -3.17 -15.69
C MET A 273 11.45 -2.92 -14.38
N ALA A 274 11.31 -3.95 -13.53
CA ALA A 274 10.58 -3.82 -12.27
C ALA A 274 11.36 -2.96 -11.26
N SER A 275 12.68 -3.14 -11.16
CA SER A 275 13.55 -2.31 -10.33
C SER A 275 13.53 -0.86 -10.78
N LEU A 276 13.58 -0.61 -12.10
CA LEU A 276 13.51 0.75 -12.65
C LEU A 276 12.16 1.41 -12.35
N ALA A 277 11.06 0.70 -12.57
CA ALA A 277 9.71 1.20 -12.29
C ALA A 277 9.51 1.49 -10.77
N LEU A 278 10.04 0.64 -9.91
CA LEU A 278 10.00 0.87 -8.46
C LEU A 278 10.86 2.07 -8.06
N ALA A 279 12.08 2.18 -8.60
CA ALA A 279 12.97 3.33 -8.38
C ALA A 279 12.33 4.64 -8.86
N TRP A 280 11.59 4.60 -9.98
CA TRP A 280 10.86 5.76 -10.48
C TRP A 280 9.82 6.26 -9.47
N VAL A 281 9.05 5.37 -8.85
CA VAL A 281 8.10 5.76 -7.78
C VAL A 281 8.85 6.32 -6.58
N MET A 282 9.95 5.68 -6.16
CA MET A 282 10.77 6.10 -5.02
C MET A 282 11.51 7.42 -5.23
N SER A 283 11.79 7.81 -6.47
CA SER A 283 12.50 9.06 -6.79
C SER A 283 11.63 10.30 -6.68
N HIS A 284 10.29 10.15 -6.57
CA HIS A 284 9.42 11.29 -6.36
C HIS A 284 9.56 11.84 -4.93
N PRO A 285 9.86 13.15 -4.75
CA PRO A 285 10.21 13.71 -3.44
C PRO A 285 9.07 13.64 -2.40
N VAL A 286 7.82 13.54 -2.83
CA VAL A 286 6.64 13.39 -1.95
C VAL A 286 6.42 11.95 -1.50
N VAL A 287 6.86 10.97 -2.30
CA VAL A 287 6.64 9.56 -1.97
C VAL A 287 7.54 9.15 -0.81
N THR A 288 6.92 8.83 0.32
CA THR A 288 7.61 8.33 1.50
C THR A 288 8.06 6.88 1.32
N ALA A 289 7.16 6.01 0.83
CA ALA A 289 7.46 4.61 0.53
C ALA A 289 6.44 3.99 -0.43
N PRO A 290 6.86 3.30 -1.50
CA PRO A 290 5.99 2.37 -2.22
C PRO A 290 5.75 1.09 -1.41
N LEU A 291 4.55 0.51 -1.58
CA LEU A 291 4.18 -0.79 -1.03
C LEU A 291 4.31 -1.87 -2.10
N ILE A 292 5.23 -2.80 -1.90
CA ILE A 292 5.37 -3.97 -2.77
C ILE A 292 4.59 -5.16 -2.19
N GLY A 293 3.80 -5.81 -3.06
CA GLY A 293 2.95 -6.96 -2.69
C GLY A 293 3.49 -8.26 -3.31
N PRO A 294 4.54 -8.87 -2.74
CA PRO A 294 5.08 -10.11 -3.26
C PRO A 294 4.12 -11.27 -3.04
N ARG A 295 4.22 -12.32 -3.88
CA ARG A 295 3.56 -13.61 -3.71
C ARG A 295 4.55 -14.74 -3.50
N ARG A 296 5.83 -14.47 -3.65
CA ARG A 296 6.97 -15.35 -3.41
C ARG A 296 8.14 -14.53 -2.88
N PRO A 297 9.04 -15.11 -2.11
CA PRO A 297 10.21 -14.40 -1.61
C PRO A 297 11.09 -13.79 -2.71
N GLU A 298 11.19 -14.44 -3.89
CA GLU A 298 12.01 -13.98 -5.01
C GLU A 298 11.51 -12.64 -5.59
N HIS A 299 10.22 -12.29 -5.41
CA HIS A 299 9.70 -11.00 -5.84
C HIS A 299 10.29 -9.82 -5.03
N LEU A 300 11.00 -10.09 -3.94
CA LEU A 300 11.73 -9.09 -3.16
C LEU A 300 13.16 -8.86 -3.66
N ASP A 301 13.66 -9.62 -4.64
CA ASP A 301 15.02 -9.46 -5.17
C ASP A 301 15.23 -8.07 -5.82
N ILE A 302 14.15 -7.50 -6.35
CA ILE A 302 14.16 -6.14 -6.93
C ILE A 302 14.46 -5.04 -5.91
N VAL A 303 14.32 -5.29 -4.61
CA VAL A 303 14.43 -4.26 -3.55
C VAL A 303 15.80 -3.62 -3.55
N ASN A 304 16.86 -4.43 -3.54
CA ASN A 304 18.23 -3.92 -3.50
C ASN A 304 18.58 -3.15 -4.77
N SER A 305 18.25 -3.71 -5.93
CA SER A 305 18.48 -3.05 -7.22
C SER A 305 17.74 -1.70 -7.33
N ALA A 306 16.48 -1.65 -6.89
CA ALA A 306 15.71 -0.41 -6.89
C ALA A 306 16.28 0.66 -5.94
N LEU A 307 16.85 0.25 -4.80
CA LEU A 307 17.49 1.16 -3.83
C LEU A 307 18.80 1.75 -4.35
N GLU A 308 19.48 1.08 -5.28
CA GLU A 308 20.74 1.52 -5.90
C GLU A 308 20.52 2.42 -7.12
N ILE A 309 19.36 2.34 -7.77
CA ILE A 309 19.01 3.18 -8.90
C ILE A 309 18.71 4.60 -8.42
N THR A 310 19.47 5.57 -8.92
CA THR A 310 19.21 6.99 -8.71
C THR A 310 18.68 7.58 -10.02
N LEU A 311 17.59 8.31 -9.95
CA LEU A 311 16.99 9.04 -11.06
C LEU A 311 16.99 10.52 -10.69
N ASP A 312 17.55 11.36 -11.55
CA ASP A 312 17.36 12.80 -11.45
C ASP A 312 15.99 13.21 -12.03
N GLU A 313 15.68 14.49 -11.96
CA GLU A 313 14.38 15.03 -12.41
C GLU A 313 14.18 14.86 -13.92
N ASP A 314 15.21 15.08 -14.74
CA ASP A 314 15.14 14.95 -16.19
C ASP A 314 14.94 13.50 -16.61
N GLU A 315 15.66 12.59 -15.97
CA GLU A 315 15.53 11.15 -16.25
C GLU A 315 14.17 10.61 -15.80
N ARG A 316 13.70 11.05 -14.62
CA ARG A 316 12.36 10.75 -14.16
C ARG A 316 11.29 11.22 -15.15
N ALA A 317 11.42 12.45 -15.67
CA ALA A 317 10.50 13.02 -16.64
C ALA A 317 10.54 12.23 -17.97
N THR A 318 11.73 11.89 -18.46
CA THR A 318 11.91 11.07 -19.68
C THR A 318 11.19 9.73 -19.59
N ILE A 319 11.31 9.03 -18.46
CA ILE A 319 10.62 7.75 -18.23
C ILE A 319 9.10 7.95 -18.16
N ALA A 320 8.62 9.00 -17.51
CA ALA A 320 7.20 9.33 -17.45
C ALA A 320 6.60 9.63 -18.81
N ASP A 321 7.37 10.28 -19.71
CA ASP A 321 6.93 10.67 -21.05
C ASP A 321 6.61 9.47 -21.95
N PHE A 322 7.20 8.29 -21.71
CA PHE A 322 6.80 7.06 -22.41
C PHE A 322 5.30 6.77 -22.27
N PHE A 323 4.70 7.16 -21.13
CA PHE A 323 3.32 6.86 -20.78
C PHE A 323 2.34 8.01 -21.04
N LYS A 324 2.81 9.23 -21.34
CA LYS A 324 1.96 10.39 -21.62
C LYS A 324 1.29 10.34 -23.00
N SER A 325 1.90 9.70 -23.98
CA SER A 325 1.41 9.62 -25.36
C SER A 325 0.43 8.49 -25.63
N GLY A 326 0.10 7.69 -24.62
CA GLY A 326 -0.78 6.51 -24.72
C GLY A 326 -2.18 6.70 -24.14
N ASN A 327 -2.50 7.85 -23.54
CA ASN A 327 -3.81 8.15 -22.94
C ASN A 327 -4.70 8.96 -23.87
#